data_15f1f300293c6662232d450c62918a68
#
_entry.id   15f1f300293c6662232d450c62918a68
#
_cell.length_a   1.000
_cell.length_b   1.000
_cell.length_c   1.000
_cell.angle_alpha   90.00
_cell.angle_beta   90.00
_cell.angle_gamma   90.00
#
_symmetry.space_group_name_H-M   'P 1'
#
loop_
_entity.id
_entity.type
_entity.pdbx_description
1 polymer ?
#
loop_
_entity_poly.entity_id
_entity_poly.type
_entity_poly.pdbx_seq_one_letter_code
_entity_poly.pdbx_strand_id
1 'polypeptide(L)' 'MFRADQSPKTAPIQEGEEYDVKIEDVGKEGDGITRIEGFVVFVPDTKAGDEVKVKITSVRRRFAFAEKVE' A
#
# COMPACT_ATOMS: atom_id res chain seq x y z
N MET A 1 -2.94 -16.30 16.45
CA MET A 1 -3.09 -15.94 16.13
C MET A 1 -3.59 -15.62 15.39
N PHE A 2 -3.79 -15.30 14.92
CA PHE A 2 -4.22 -14.95 14.27
C PHE A 2 -4.66 -14.18 13.76
N ARG A 3 -4.74 -13.73 13.36
CA ARG A 3 -5.15 -13.05 12.88
C ARG A 3 -6.09 -12.80 12.42
N ALA A 4 -6.22 -12.49 12.41
CA ALA A 4 -7.14 -12.34 12.11
C ALA A 4 -7.79 -12.03 11.22
N ASP A 5 -8.04 -12.11 10.88
CA ASP A 5 -8.51 -11.78 10.15
C ASP A 5 -9.51 -11.23 10.01
N GLN A 6 -9.63 -10.77 10.29
CA GLN A 6 -10.61 -10.13 10.16
C GLN A 6 -10.82 -9.34 9.18
N SER A 7 -11.04 -9.56 8.44
CA SER A 7 -10.88 -8.69 7.41
C SER A 7 -12.07 -7.87 7.14
N PRO A 8 -11.88 -6.69 6.61
CA PRO A 8 -13.00 -5.82 6.35
C PRO A 8 -13.89 -6.38 5.30
N LYS A 9 -15.12 -6.00 5.35
CA LYS A 9 -16.08 -6.49 4.43
C LYS A 9 -16.15 -5.70 3.19
N THR A 10 -15.84 -4.42 3.25
CA THR A 10 -16.14 -3.56 2.14
C THR A 10 -14.97 -3.34 1.23
N ALA A 11 -13.77 -3.32 1.77
CA ALA A 11 -12.60 -3.10 0.95
C ALA A 11 -11.47 -3.91 1.52
N PRO A 12 -10.61 -4.42 0.64
CA PRO A 12 -9.45 -5.18 1.11
C PRO A 12 -8.45 -4.33 1.85
N ILE A 13 -8.43 -3.04 1.60
CA ILE A 13 -7.52 -2.15 2.32
C ILE A 13 -8.31 -0.95 2.79
N GLN A 14 -7.85 -0.33 3.85
CA GLN A 14 -8.54 0.80 4.45
C GLN A 14 -7.56 1.87 4.87
N GLU A 15 -8.03 3.10 4.89
CA GLU A 15 -7.21 4.21 5.36
C GLU A 15 -6.79 3.96 6.80
N GLY A 16 -5.55 4.30 7.08
CA GLY A 16 -5.01 4.13 8.41
C GLY A 16 -4.39 2.79 8.69
N GLU A 17 -4.55 1.84 7.80
CA GLU A 17 -3.96 0.53 7.97
C GLU A 17 -2.54 0.51 7.47
N GLU A 18 -1.73 -0.34 8.07
CA GLU A 18 -0.33 -0.46 7.71
C GLU A 18 -0.08 -1.81 7.09
N TYR A 19 0.76 -1.82 6.08
CA TYR A 19 1.09 -3.05 5.36
C TYR A 19 2.57 -3.07 5.05
N ASP A 20 3.12 -4.28 5.08
CA ASP A 20 4.48 -4.49 4.59
C ASP A 20 4.39 -4.83 3.12
N VAL A 21 5.06 -4.05 2.29
CA VAL A 21 4.93 -4.23 0.85
C VAL A 21 6.31 -4.18 0.21
N LYS A 22 6.37 -4.75 -0.98
CA LYS A 22 7.55 -4.64 -1.80
C LYS A 22 7.20 -3.77 -2.99
N ILE A 23 7.98 -2.75 -3.23
CA ILE A 23 7.74 -1.83 -4.32
C ILE A 23 8.12 -2.50 -5.61
N GLU A 24 7.19 -2.57 -6.54
CA GLU A 24 7.41 -3.28 -7.80
C GLU A 24 8.00 -2.39 -8.87
N ASP A 25 7.67 -1.12 -8.82
CA ASP A 25 8.09 -0.20 -9.87
C ASP A 25 8.06 1.21 -9.30
N VAL A 26 8.55 2.15 -10.06
CA VAL A 26 8.54 3.55 -9.66
C VAL A 26 8.09 4.37 -10.85
N GLY A 27 7.15 5.26 -10.62
CA GLY A 27 6.67 6.13 -11.67
C GLY A 27 7.64 7.26 -11.95
N LYS A 28 7.31 8.06 -12.94
CA LYS A 28 8.19 9.12 -13.38
C LYS A 28 8.46 10.16 -12.32
N GLU A 29 7.53 10.30 -11.41
CA GLU A 29 7.67 11.32 -10.39
C GLU A 29 8.27 10.82 -9.10
N GLY A 30 8.73 9.58 -9.10
CA GLY A 30 9.37 9.06 -7.92
C GLY A 30 8.43 8.33 -6.98
N ASP A 31 7.19 8.11 -7.38
CA ASP A 31 6.24 7.38 -6.55
C ASP A 31 6.42 5.90 -6.77
N GLY A 32 6.65 5.18 -5.71
CA GLY A 32 6.72 3.74 -5.78
C GLY A 32 5.35 3.17 -6.08
N ILE A 33 5.32 2.05 -6.76
CA ILE A 33 4.09 1.39 -7.15
C ILE A 33 4.10 -0.02 -6.62
N THR A 34 3.07 -0.38 -5.90
CA THR A 34 2.91 -1.73 -5.43
C THR A 34 1.44 -2.08 -5.52
N ARG A 35 1.11 -3.31 -5.21
CA ARG A 35 -0.28 -3.75 -5.23
C ARG A 35 -0.62 -4.46 -3.95
N ILE A 36 -1.79 -4.15 -3.44
CA ILE A 36 -2.31 -4.81 -2.25
C ILE A 36 -3.73 -5.21 -2.58
N GLU A 37 -4.00 -6.51 -2.57
CA GLU A 37 -5.35 -7.04 -2.78
C GLU A 37 -6.01 -6.50 -4.04
N GLY A 38 -5.22 -6.35 -5.09
CA GLY A 38 -5.76 -5.88 -6.36
C GLY A 38 -5.80 -4.39 -6.53
N PHE A 39 -5.49 -3.63 -5.49
CA PHE A 39 -5.40 -2.18 -5.61
C PHE A 39 -3.98 -1.79 -5.98
N VAL A 40 -3.86 -0.84 -6.86
CA VAL A 40 -2.56 -0.23 -7.16
C VAL A 40 -2.32 0.81 -6.09
N VAL A 41 -1.19 0.72 -5.42
CA VAL A 41 -0.88 1.61 -4.30
C VAL A 41 0.35 2.42 -4.63
N PHE A 42 0.23 3.73 -4.46
CA PHE A 42 1.32 4.66 -4.74
C PHE A 42 1.97 5.07 -3.42
N VAL A 43 3.27 4.91 -3.35
CA VAL A 43 4.04 5.20 -2.14
C VAL A 43 5.20 6.11 -2.51
N PRO A 44 5.19 7.37 -2.12
CA PRO A 44 6.29 8.27 -2.48
C PRO A 44 7.57 7.88 -1.74
N ASP A 45 8.68 8.35 -2.27
CA ASP A 45 9.99 8.19 -1.64
C ASP A 45 10.44 6.75 -1.50
N THR A 46 10.07 5.91 -2.48
CA THR A 46 10.51 4.52 -2.49
C THR A 46 11.10 4.20 -3.83
N LYS A 47 11.74 3.04 -3.91
CA LYS A 47 12.37 2.57 -5.13
C LYS A 47 11.93 1.16 -5.43
N ALA A 48 11.99 0.80 -6.70
CA ALA A 48 11.67 -0.56 -7.09
C ALA A 48 12.55 -1.53 -6.31
N GLY A 49 11.92 -2.54 -5.76
CA GLY A 49 12.61 -3.52 -4.95
C GLY A 49 12.66 -3.22 -3.46
N ASP A 50 12.27 -2.02 -3.05
CA ASP A 50 12.24 -1.71 -1.64
C ASP A 50 11.17 -2.52 -0.93
N GLU A 51 11.51 -2.97 0.25
CA GLU A 51 10.53 -3.60 1.14
C GLU A 51 10.32 -2.68 2.30
N VAL A 52 9.15 -2.11 2.38
CA VAL A 52 8.88 -1.06 3.35
C VAL A 52 7.51 -1.26 3.96
N LYS A 53 7.34 -0.67 5.13
CA LYS A 53 6.02 -0.62 5.75
C LYS A 53 5.38 0.70 5.36
N VAL A 54 4.14 0.63 4.93
CA VAL A 54 3.42 1.80 4.48
C VAL A 54 2.09 1.89 5.20
N LYS A 55 1.61 3.11 5.31
CA LYS A 55 0.32 3.37 5.91
C LYS A 55 -0.58 3.95 4.84
N ILE A 56 -1.76 3.38 4.71
CA ILE A 56 -2.71 3.82 3.70
C ILE A 56 -3.28 5.16 4.11
N THR A 57 -3.13 6.14 3.24
CA THR A 57 -3.63 7.48 3.54
C THR A 57 -4.92 7.79 2.80
N SER A 58 -5.18 7.11 1.69
CA SER A 58 -6.37 7.39 0.91
C SER A 58 -6.69 6.19 0.06
N VAL A 59 -7.96 5.87 -0.08
CA VAL A 59 -8.38 4.73 -0.88
C VAL A 59 -9.37 5.20 -1.90
N ARG A 60 -9.15 4.81 -3.16
CA ARG A 60 -10.04 5.12 -4.26
C ARG A 60 -10.64 3.82 -4.77
N ARG A 61 -11.36 3.89 -5.87
CA ARG A 61 -12.01 2.71 -6.41
C ARG A 61 -11.06 1.62 -6.82
N ARG A 62 -9.95 2.00 -7.45
CA ARG A 62 -9.04 1.02 -8.01
C ARG A 62 -7.62 1.22 -7.58
N PHE A 63 -7.36 2.27 -6.83
CA PHE A 63 -6.01 2.54 -6.39
C PHE A 63 -6.07 3.22 -5.04
N ALA A 64 -4.92 3.32 -4.43
CA ALA A 64 -4.82 3.92 -3.12
C ALA A 64 -3.51 4.65 -3.01
N PHE A 65 -3.42 5.51 -2.03
CA PHE A 65 -2.19 6.21 -1.71
C PHE A 65 -1.74 5.79 -0.34
N ALA A 66 -0.44 5.66 -0.18
CA ALA A 66 0.12 5.30 1.11
C ALA A 66 1.39 6.08 1.31
N GLU A 67 1.86 6.11 2.54
CA GLU A 67 3.14 6.74 2.82
C GLU A 67 4.01 5.78 3.58
N LYS A 68 5.31 5.94 3.41
CA LYS A 68 6.29 5.12 4.08
C LYS A 68 6.33 5.51 5.55
N VAL A 69 6.21 4.55 6.45
CA VAL A 69 6.15 4.83 7.87
C VAL A 69 7.33 4.27 8.63
N GLU A 70 8.47 4.06 7.97
CA GLU A 70 9.55 3.54 8.70
C GLU A 70 10.84 4.16 8.45
#